data_eb8044c99c89028122854d797fa85933
#
_entry.id   eb8044c99c89028122854d797fa85933
#
_cell.length_a   1.000
_cell.length_b   1.000
_cell.length_c   1.000
_cell.angle_alpha   90.00
_cell.angle_beta   90.00
_cell.angle_gamma   90.00
#
_symmetry.space_group_name_H-M   'P 1'
#
loop_
_entity.id
_entity.type
_entity.pdbx_description
1 polymer ?
#
loop_
_entity_poly.entity_id
_entity_poly.type
_entity_poly.pdbx_seq_one_letter_code
_entity_poly.pdbx_strand_id
1 'polypeptide(L)'
;MIDLLIYALLGYFFLKPSKKTKKIAILGIKGAGKTTLWNGLRDESDVETVTTHYQKIEEFSLKSGKDEVKIASTKDIGGGDYYVPYYDELIEDGTFVYFLVDINTIKENKDAIRMRLRKIFNMIKGESGGAGKKDCGFKILVTHTDVFFNNNLKRMPKAQLIEYVSDGLELATIKGLPRDMAKRIETGNLNSPNDIKTIKDEIIHR
;
A
#
# COMPACT_ATOMS: atom_id res chain seq x y z
N MET A 1 -48.38 21.29 5.04
CA MET A 1 -47.96 20.05 4.30
C MET A 1 -46.63 20.22 3.51
N ILE A 2 -46.34 21.42 3.03
CA ILE A 2 -45.10 21.73 2.29
C ILE A 2 -43.87 21.67 3.21
N ASP A 3 -43.98 22.11 4.47
CA ASP A 3 -42.86 22.15 5.42
C ASP A 3 -42.29 20.75 5.77
N LEU A 4 -43.15 19.74 5.88
CA LEU A 4 -42.74 18.39 6.23
C LEU A 4 -41.91 17.74 5.10
N LEU A 5 -42.21 18.07 3.85
CA LEU A 5 -41.48 17.59 2.67
C LEU A 5 -40.11 18.24 2.57
N ILE A 6 -39.99 19.51 2.94
CA ILE A 6 -38.71 20.23 2.96
C ILE A 6 -37.80 19.66 4.06
N TYR A 7 -38.34 19.40 5.26
CA TYR A 7 -37.57 18.76 6.33
C TYR A 7 -37.13 17.31 5.99
N ALA A 8 -37.98 16.55 5.29
CA ALA A 8 -37.64 15.21 4.84
C ALA A 8 -36.52 15.24 3.74
N LEU A 9 -36.61 16.20 2.82
CA LEU A 9 -35.58 16.42 1.80
C LEU A 9 -34.24 16.90 2.40
N LEU A 10 -34.30 17.87 3.32
CA LEU A 10 -33.11 18.34 4.05
C LEU A 10 -32.53 17.20 4.90
N GLY A 11 -33.34 16.45 5.64
CA GLY A 11 -32.91 15.28 6.40
C GLY A 11 -32.24 14.23 5.51
N TYR A 12 -32.74 13.97 4.30
CA TYR A 12 -32.15 13.06 3.36
C TYR A 12 -30.78 13.54 2.81
N PHE A 13 -30.61 14.85 2.61
CA PHE A 13 -29.33 15.45 2.21
C PHE A 13 -28.30 15.43 3.36
N PHE A 14 -28.73 15.59 4.61
CA PHE A 14 -27.83 15.54 5.78
C PHE A 14 -27.54 14.13 6.26
N LEU A 15 -28.32 13.12 5.86
CA LEU A 15 -28.14 11.71 6.22
C LEU A 15 -27.38 10.89 5.17
N LYS A 16 -26.90 11.48 4.07
CA LYS A 16 -25.94 10.77 3.22
C LYS A 16 -24.70 10.51 4.05
N PRO A 17 -24.38 9.23 4.39
CA PRO A 17 -23.15 8.94 5.09
C PRO A 17 -22.00 9.52 4.26
N SER A 18 -21.22 10.40 4.86
CA SER A 18 -20.00 10.91 4.24
C SER A 18 -19.19 9.70 3.82
N LYS A 19 -18.93 9.56 2.52
CA LYS A 19 -18.08 8.45 2.02
C LYS A 19 -16.77 8.52 2.79
N LYS A 20 -16.45 7.48 3.55
CA LYS A 20 -15.21 7.43 4.33
C LYS A 20 -14.04 7.65 3.38
N THR A 21 -13.29 8.70 3.61
CA THR A 21 -12.03 8.93 2.90
C THR A 21 -10.95 8.08 3.55
N LYS A 22 -10.25 7.29 2.75
CA LYS A 22 -9.15 6.44 3.21
C LYS A 22 -7.82 7.05 2.81
N LYS A 23 -6.84 6.90 3.67
CA LYS A 23 -5.45 7.30 3.42
C LYS A 23 -4.63 6.06 3.12
N ILE A 24 -3.94 6.05 1.99
CA ILE A 24 -3.00 4.99 1.63
C ILE A 24 -1.65 5.57 1.26
N ALA A 25 -0.60 4.86 1.61
CA ALA A 25 0.76 5.16 1.18
C ALA A 25 1.36 3.91 0.51
N ILE A 26 1.88 4.07 -0.70
CA ILE A 26 2.56 3.01 -1.43
C ILE A 26 4.04 3.31 -1.41
N LEU A 27 4.79 2.50 -0.68
CA LEU A 27 6.22 2.65 -0.43
C LEU A 27 6.98 1.44 -0.94
N GLY A 28 8.29 1.55 -1.08
CA GLY A 28 9.16 0.46 -1.54
C GLY A 28 10.40 0.99 -2.25
N ILE A 29 11.30 0.10 -2.59
CA ILE A 29 12.53 0.42 -3.31
C ILE A 29 12.24 0.78 -4.80
N LYS A 30 13.27 1.23 -5.51
CA LYS A 30 13.20 1.48 -6.95
C LYS A 30 12.85 0.18 -7.69
N GLY A 31 11.94 0.27 -8.66
CA GLY A 31 11.51 -0.88 -9.47
C GLY A 31 10.49 -1.80 -8.79
N ALA A 32 10.08 -1.58 -7.55
CA ALA A 32 9.14 -2.47 -6.85
C ALA A 32 7.67 -2.37 -7.33
N GLY A 33 7.34 -1.58 -8.36
CA GLY A 33 6.00 -1.51 -8.93
C GLY A 33 5.05 -0.48 -8.30
N LYS A 34 5.57 0.53 -7.57
CA LYS A 34 4.74 1.54 -6.89
C LYS A 34 3.83 2.30 -7.87
N THR A 35 4.40 2.84 -8.92
CA THR A 35 3.65 3.58 -9.97
C THR A 35 2.66 2.67 -10.67
N THR A 36 3.04 1.42 -10.97
CA THR A 36 2.14 0.41 -11.55
C THR A 36 0.93 0.16 -10.65
N LEU A 37 1.15 0.02 -9.33
CA LEU A 37 0.04 -0.14 -8.39
C LEU A 37 -0.85 1.12 -8.36
N TRP A 38 -0.28 2.33 -8.31
CA TRP A 38 -1.06 3.56 -8.36
C TRP A 38 -1.91 3.65 -9.63
N ASN A 39 -1.34 3.35 -10.80
CA ASN A 39 -2.07 3.36 -12.08
C ASN A 39 -3.17 2.30 -12.08
N GLY A 40 -2.90 1.09 -11.61
CA GLY A 40 -3.89 0.04 -11.49
C GLY A 40 -5.05 0.40 -10.55
N LEU A 41 -4.78 1.09 -9.43
CA LEU A 41 -5.84 1.56 -8.53
C LEU A 41 -6.72 2.63 -9.16
N ARG A 42 -6.18 3.48 -10.04
CA ARG A 42 -6.89 4.57 -10.72
C ARG A 42 -7.51 4.15 -12.07
N ASP A 43 -7.33 2.89 -12.49
CA ASP A 43 -7.73 2.39 -13.81
C ASP A 43 -7.05 3.17 -14.97
N GLU A 44 -5.84 3.67 -14.74
CA GLU A 44 -5.03 4.34 -15.74
C GLU A 44 -4.14 3.33 -16.47
N SER A 45 -3.92 3.56 -17.78
CA SER A 45 -2.99 2.73 -18.54
C SER A 45 -1.56 2.94 -18.04
N ASP A 46 -0.80 1.84 -17.91
CA ASP A 46 0.62 1.91 -17.59
C ASP A 46 1.36 2.69 -18.70
N VAL A 47 1.80 3.89 -18.34
CA VAL A 47 2.89 4.53 -19.06
C VAL A 47 4.15 4.15 -18.29
N GLU A 48 5.11 3.49 -18.94
CA GLU A 48 6.43 3.21 -18.34
C GLU A 48 7.10 4.53 -17.96
N THR A 49 6.83 4.98 -16.75
CA THR A 49 7.47 6.18 -16.20
C THR A 49 8.29 5.77 -14.97
N VAL A 50 9.60 5.89 -15.11
CA VAL A 50 10.46 5.87 -13.90
C VAL A 50 10.18 7.17 -13.16
N THR A 51 9.55 7.07 -12.00
CA THR A 51 9.32 8.22 -11.12
C THR A 51 10.68 8.72 -10.63
N THR A 52 11.23 9.72 -11.31
CA THR A 52 12.52 10.35 -10.95
C THR A 52 12.37 11.39 -9.85
N HIS A 53 11.14 11.87 -9.64
CA HIS A 53 10.76 12.80 -8.58
C HIS A 53 9.51 12.27 -7.88
N TYR A 54 8.82 13.07 -7.07
CA TYR A 54 7.49 12.73 -6.59
C TYR A 54 6.43 13.18 -7.60
N GLN A 55 5.39 12.38 -7.78
CA GLN A 55 4.20 12.74 -8.52
C GLN A 55 3.04 12.90 -7.55
N LYS A 56 2.34 14.03 -7.59
CA LYS A 56 1.12 14.23 -6.81
C LYS A 56 0.04 13.29 -7.33
N ILE A 57 -0.59 12.58 -6.41
CA ILE A 57 -1.80 11.79 -6.65
C ILE A 57 -2.97 12.58 -6.08
N GLU A 58 -3.86 13.07 -6.95
CA GLU A 58 -5.07 13.77 -6.52
C GLU A 58 -6.05 12.80 -5.85
N GLU A 59 -7.01 13.36 -5.09
CA GLU A 59 -8.09 12.57 -4.51
C GLU A 59 -8.86 11.86 -5.64
N PHE A 60 -9.14 10.58 -5.48
CA PHE A 60 -9.91 9.80 -6.44
C PHE A 60 -10.87 8.83 -5.78
N SER A 61 -11.85 8.36 -6.54
CA SER A 61 -12.77 7.32 -6.12
C SER A 61 -12.27 5.95 -6.52
N LEU A 62 -12.09 5.08 -5.53
CA LEU A 62 -11.79 3.67 -5.75
C LEU A 62 -13.08 2.87 -5.77
N LYS A 63 -13.32 2.13 -6.86
CA LYS A 63 -14.54 1.36 -7.07
C LYS A 63 -14.25 -0.12 -7.22
N SER A 64 -15.10 -0.95 -6.63
CA SER A 64 -15.16 -2.37 -6.93
C SER A 64 -16.61 -2.86 -6.82
N GLY A 65 -17.16 -3.31 -7.93
CA GLY A 65 -18.58 -3.66 -8.02
C GLY A 65 -19.50 -2.47 -7.68
N LYS A 66 -20.27 -2.61 -6.60
CA LYS A 66 -21.19 -1.56 -6.10
C LYS A 66 -20.55 -0.68 -5.01
N ASP A 67 -19.41 -1.08 -4.51
CA ASP A 67 -18.75 -0.41 -3.40
C ASP A 67 -17.77 0.66 -3.91
N GLU A 68 -17.74 1.77 -3.21
CA GLU A 68 -16.92 2.93 -3.56
C GLU A 68 -16.43 3.62 -2.31
N VAL A 69 -15.13 3.93 -2.28
CA VAL A 69 -14.51 4.76 -1.25
C VAL A 69 -13.70 5.87 -1.89
N LYS A 70 -13.53 6.98 -1.18
CA LYS A 70 -12.59 8.03 -1.58
C LYS A 70 -11.20 7.73 -1.05
N ILE A 71 -10.20 7.92 -1.89
CA ILE A 71 -8.80 7.88 -1.50
C ILE A 71 -8.30 9.33 -1.42
N ALA A 72 -7.76 9.71 -0.27
CA ALA A 72 -7.20 11.04 -0.06
C ALA A 72 -6.05 11.32 -1.01
N SER A 73 -5.83 12.58 -1.35
CA SER A 73 -4.66 13.00 -2.11
C SER A 73 -3.37 12.59 -1.38
N THR A 74 -2.38 12.16 -2.15
CA THR A 74 -1.09 11.69 -1.63
C THR A 74 0.01 11.92 -2.65
N LYS A 75 1.14 11.23 -2.54
CA LYS A 75 2.26 11.33 -3.49
C LYS A 75 2.75 9.93 -3.88
N ASP A 76 3.00 9.70 -5.17
CA ASP A 76 3.88 8.63 -5.62
C ASP A 76 5.32 9.13 -5.54
N ILE A 77 6.15 8.47 -4.75
CA ILE A 77 7.53 8.87 -4.52
C ILE A 77 8.51 7.87 -5.11
N GLY A 78 9.65 8.38 -5.57
CA GLY A 78 10.74 7.55 -6.06
C GLY A 78 11.23 6.53 -5.01
N GLY A 79 11.78 5.42 -5.47
CA GLY A 79 12.24 4.33 -4.60
C GLY A 79 13.69 4.47 -4.11
N GLY A 80 14.38 5.56 -4.41
CA GLY A 80 15.76 5.82 -3.95
C GLY A 80 15.81 6.20 -2.46
N ASP A 81 17.01 6.13 -1.86
CA ASP A 81 17.21 6.46 -0.44
C ASP A 81 16.92 7.93 -0.13
N TYR A 82 17.11 8.81 -1.12
CA TYR A 82 16.78 10.22 -1.03
C TYR A 82 15.31 10.48 -0.62
N TYR A 83 14.40 9.57 -0.93
CA TYR A 83 12.96 9.73 -0.65
C TYR A 83 12.54 9.19 0.72
N VAL A 84 13.41 8.47 1.41
CA VAL A 84 13.09 7.91 2.74
C VAL A 84 12.73 8.98 3.79
N PRO A 85 13.33 10.18 3.81
CA PRO A 85 12.91 11.27 4.72
C PRO A 85 11.44 11.69 4.53
N TYR A 86 10.90 11.60 3.32
CA TYR A 86 9.51 12.00 3.01
C TYR A 86 8.44 11.02 3.50
N TYR A 87 8.83 9.87 4.06
CA TYR A 87 7.85 8.92 4.62
C TYR A 87 7.00 9.52 5.73
N ASP A 88 7.55 10.49 6.51
CA ASP A 88 6.81 11.19 7.56
C ASP A 88 5.61 11.99 7.04
N GLU A 89 5.71 12.51 5.80
CA GLU A 89 4.63 13.25 5.15
C GLU A 89 3.54 12.31 4.59
N LEU A 90 3.87 11.05 4.32
CA LEU A 90 2.96 10.08 3.71
C LEU A 90 2.28 9.19 4.73
N ILE A 91 2.89 9.01 5.90
CA ILE A 91 2.37 8.17 6.98
C ILE A 91 1.79 9.07 8.06
N GLU A 92 0.50 9.34 7.95
CA GLU A 92 -0.29 10.09 8.92
C GLU A 92 -1.20 9.15 9.72
N ASP A 93 -1.92 9.68 10.70
CA ASP A 93 -2.95 8.93 11.42
C ASP A 93 -3.98 8.35 10.46
N GLY A 94 -4.30 7.08 10.61
CA GLY A 94 -5.24 6.34 9.77
C GLY A 94 -4.69 5.91 8.41
N THR A 95 -3.41 6.14 8.12
CA THR A 95 -2.80 5.71 6.84
C THR A 95 -2.61 4.19 6.82
N PHE A 96 -3.04 3.56 5.73
CA PHE A 96 -2.66 2.19 5.42
C PHE A 96 -1.45 2.17 4.48
N VAL A 97 -0.38 1.53 4.94
CA VAL A 97 0.88 1.46 4.20
C VAL A 97 1.00 0.13 3.46
N TYR A 98 1.10 0.18 2.13
CA TYR A 98 1.58 -0.91 1.30
C TYR A 98 3.07 -0.73 1.05
N PHE A 99 3.88 -1.65 1.53
CA PHE A 99 5.31 -1.67 1.26
C PHE A 99 5.62 -2.72 0.20
N LEU A 100 6.00 -2.29 -1.00
CA LEU A 100 6.23 -3.15 -2.15
C LEU A 100 7.65 -3.71 -2.14
N VAL A 101 7.75 -5.01 -2.37
CA VAL A 101 9.01 -5.76 -2.45
C VAL A 101 9.04 -6.57 -3.74
N ASP A 102 9.97 -6.26 -4.63
CA ASP A 102 10.25 -7.09 -5.80
C ASP A 102 10.97 -8.38 -5.35
N ILE A 103 10.31 -9.52 -5.55
CA ILE A 103 10.82 -10.81 -5.12
C ILE A 103 12.14 -11.17 -5.79
N ASN A 104 12.37 -10.72 -7.03
CA ASN A 104 13.57 -11.04 -7.79
C ASN A 104 14.82 -10.33 -7.26
N THR A 105 14.65 -9.25 -6.54
CA THR A 105 15.74 -8.37 -6.06
C THR A 105 15.88 -8.34 -4.54
N ILE A 106 15.21 -9.25 -3.83
CA ILE A 106 15.24 -9.31 -2.35
C ILE A 106 16.68 -9.42 -1.83
N LYS A 107 17.49 -10.29 -2.43
CA LYS A 107 18.85 -10.54 -1.96
C LYS A 107 19.76 -9.32 -2.10
N GLU A 108 19.70 -8.67 -3.26
CA GLU A 108 20.50 -7.48 -3.57
C GLU A 108 20.08 -6.27 -2.74
N ASN A 109 18.77 -6.15 -2.45
CA ASN A 109 18.20 -5.00 -1.78
C ASN A 109 17.84 -5.24 -0.31
N LYS A 110 18.24 -6.36 0.26
CA LYS A 110 17.89 -6.81 1.61
C LYS A 110 18.04 -5.69 2.65
N ASP A 111 19.24 -5.11 2.74
CA ASP A 111 19.55 -4.12 3.78
C ASP A 111 18.75 -2.82 3.59
N ALA A 112 18.58 -2.38 2.35
CA ALA A 112 17.75 -1.21 2.03
C ALA A 112 16.28 -1.42 2.38
N ILE A 113 15.74 -2.62 2.11
CA ILE A 113 14.36 -2.99 2.48
C ILE A 113 14.22 -3.02 4.01
N ARG A 114 15.13 -3.71 4.71
CA ARG A 114 15.12 -3.82 6.18
C ARG A 114 15.21 -2.46 6.88
N MET A 115 16.09 -1.59 6.43
CA MET A 115 16.23 -0.22 6.95
C MET A 115 14.91 0.55 6.82
N ARG A 116 14.24 0.48 5.67
CA ARG A 116 12.98 1.18 5.43
C ARG A 116 11.83 0.61 6.26
N LEU A 117 11.73 -0.73 6.36
CA LEU A 117 10.75 -1.37 7.22
C LEU A 117 10.91 -0.91 8.67
N ARG A 118 12.14 -0.93 9.18
CA ARG A 118 12.44 -0.45 10.53
C ARG A 118 12.03 1.03 10.70
N LYS A 119 12.37 1.89 9.74
CA LYS A 119 11.98 3.30 9.79
C LYS A 119 10.47 3.47 9.85
N ILE A 120 9.72 2.80 8.96
CA ILE A 120 8.25 2.86 8.93
C ILE A 120 7.65 2.45 10.28
N PHE A 121 8.11 1.34 10.85
CA PHE A 121 7.57 0.86 12.13
C PHE A 121 7.97 1.76 13.31
N ASN A 122 9.17 2.35 13.31
CA ASN A 122 9.55 3.33 14.31
C ASN A 122 8.64 4.57 14.26
N MET A 123 8.25 5.01 13.06
CA MET A 123 7.32 6.13 12.88
C MET A 123 5.92 5.78 13.36
N ILE A 124 5.40 4.60 12.96
CA ILE A 124 4.06 4.14 13.38
C ILE A 124 3.99 4.00 14.90
N LYS A 125 5.04 3.51 15.56
CA LYS A 125 5.09 3.32 17.00
C LYS A 125 5.50 4.54 17.82
N GLY A 126 6.08 5.56 17.17
CA GLY A 126 6.62 6.72 17.86
C GLY A 126 7.99 6.49 18.51
N GLU A 127 8.71 5.43 18.16
CA GLU A 127 10.02 5.08 18.75
C GLU A 127 11.15 6.06 18.33
N SER A 128 10.89 6.97 17.40
CA SER A 128 11.84 7.99 16.92
C SER A 128 11.77 9.32 17.68
N GLY A 129 11.18 9.33 18.89
CA GLY A 129 11.06 10.53 19.73
C GLY A 129 9.85 11.41 19.42
N GLY A 130 8.96 10.98 18.53
CA GLY A 130 7.67 11.60 18.24
C GLY A 130 6.48 10.79 18.76
N ALA A 131 5.28 11.37 18.73
CA ALA A 131 4.06 10.62 18.95
C ALA A 131 3.89 9.57 17.83
N GLY A 132 3.57 8.34 18.19
CA GLY A 132 3.24 7.30 17.20
C GLY A 132 2.01 7.68 16.39
N LYS A 133 1.89 7.09 15.21
CA LYS A 133 0.74 7.30 14.33
C LYS A 133 -0.41 6.38 14.72
N LYS A 134 -1.59 6.95 14.92
CA LYS A 134 -2.78 6.20 15.37
C LYS A 134 -3.45 5.49 14.19
N ASP A 135 -4.01 4.32 14.45
CA ASP A 135 -4.84 3.55 13.51
C ASP A 135 -4.17 3.25 12.15
N CYS A 136 -2.84 3.23 12.12
CA CYS A 136 -2.11 2.88 10.91
C CYS A 136 -2.15 1.38 10.65
N GLY A 137 -2.48 1.01 9.41
CA GLY A 137 -2.34 -0.35 8.90
C GLY A 137 -1.03 -0.53 8.13
N PHE A 138 -0.58 -1.78 8.00
CA PHE A 138 0.63 -2.09 7.24
C PHE A 138 0.55 -3.47 6.59
N LYS A 139 1.04 -3.55 5.35
CA LYS A 139 1.18 -4.80 4.60
C LYS A 139 2.44 -4.75 3.72
N ILE A 140 3.15 -5.86 3.61
CA ILE A 140 4.15 -6.09 2.55
C ILE A 140 3.43 -6.69 1.36
N LEU A 141 3.54 -6.06 0.20
CA LEU A 141 3.07 -6.59 -1.06
C LEU A 141 4.26 -7.06 -1.89
N VAL A 142 4.35 -8.37 -2.08
CA VAL A 142 5.39 -8.99 -2.90
C VAL A 142 4.97 -8.94 -4.36
N THR A 143 5.79 -8.31 -5.19
CA THR A 143 5.53 -8.05 -6.60
C THR A 143 6.43 -8.86 -7.53
N HIS A 144 6.19 -8.79 -8.85
CA HIS A 144 6.96 -9.46 -9.91
C HIS A 144 7.02 -10.99 -9.74
N THR A 145 5.97 -11.56 -9.16
CA THR A 145 5.86 -13.01 -8.93
C THR A 145 5.77 -13.80 -10.24
N ASP A 146 5.20 -13.21 -11.29
CA ASP A 146 5.16 -13.75 -12.63
C ASP A 146 6.55 -13.96 -13.21
N VAL A 147 7.42 -12.97 -13.15
CA VAL A 147 8.82 -13.06 -13.60
C VAL A 147 9.59 -14.08 -12.76
N PHE A 148 9.39 -14.08 -11.45
CA PHE A 148 10.05 -15.01 -10.54
C PHE A 148 9.70 -16.46 -10.86
N PHE A 149 8.44 -16.78 -11.10
CA PHE A 149 8.00 -18.13 -11.44
C PHE A 149 8.44 -18.55 -12.84
N ASN A 150 8.47 -17.65 -13.80
CA ASN A 150 8.99 -17.94 -15.15
C ASN A 150 10.47 -18.30 -15.12
N ASN A 151 11.27 -17.62 -14.30
CA ASN A 151 12.71 -17.85 -14.20
C ASN A 151 13.07 -19.09 -13.36
N ASN A 152 12.23 -19.47 -12.39
CA ASN A 152 12.55 -20.56 -11.45
C ASN A 152 11.80 -21.87 -11.73
N LEU A 153 11.03 -21.97 -12.80
CA LEU A 153 10.37 -23.19 -13.31
C LEU A 153 9.42 -23.90 -12.30
N LYS A 154 9.19 -23.38 -11.12
CA LYS A 154 8.29 -23.97 -10.12
C LYS A 154 7.40 -22.91 -9.49
N ARG A 155 6.10 -23.06 -9.65
CA ARG A 155 5.14 -22.30 -8.85
C ARG A 155 5.26 -22.74 -7.39
N MET A 156 5.70 -21.83 -6.54
CA MET A 156 5.66 -22.05 -5.09
C MET A 156 4.25 -21.81 -4.57
N PRO A 157 3.74 -22.65 -3.66
CA PRO A 157 2.56 -22.32 -2.87
C PRO A 157 2.75 -20.97 -2.13
N LYS A 158 1.65 -20.22 -1.95
CA LYS A 158 1.70 -18.91 -1.27
C LYS A 158 2.44 -18.96 0.08
N ALA A 159 2.22 -20.02 0.86
CA ALA A 159 2.89 -20.20 2.16
C ALA A 159 4.43 -20.26 2.02
N GLN A 160 4.94 -21.02 1.06
CA GLN A 160 6.38 -21.11 0.81
C GLN A 160 6.96 -19.79 0.30
N LEU A 161 6.18 -19.05 -0.49
CA LEU A 161 6.60 -17.73 -0.96
C LEU A 161 6.71 -16.72 0.20
N ILE A 162 5.75 -16.75 1.12
CA ILE A 162 5.79 -15.93 2.34
C ILE A 162 7.01 -16.29 3.20
N GLU A 163 7.30 -17.57 3.37
CA GLU A 163 8.47 -18.06 4.08
C GLU A 163 9.77 -17.59 3.40
N TYR A 164 9.89 -17.78 2.08
CA TYR A 164 11.03 -17.31 1.29
C TYR A 164 11.31 -15.82 1.47
N VAL A 165 10.25 -14.98 1.46
CA VAL A 165 10.36 -13.53 1.67
C VAL A 165 10.73 -13.21 3.12
N SER A 166 10.11 -13.87 4.08
CA SER A 166 10.36 -13.66 5.51
C SER A 166 11.80 -13.99 5.88
N ASP A 167 12.31 -15.12 5.39
CA ASP A 167 13.67 -15.58 5.64
C ASP A 167 14.69 -14.76 4.85
N GLY A 168 14.41 -14.49 3.58
CA GLY A 168 15.24 -13.65 2.72
C GLY A 168 15.48 -12.26 3.29
N LEU A 169 14.47 -11.68 3.92
CA LEU A 169 14.54 -10.38 4.59
C LEU A 169 14.91 -10.50 6.08
N GLU A 170 15.02 -11.70 6.64
CA GLU A 170 15.25 -11.92 8.08
C GLU A 170 14.29 -11.08 8.94
N LEU A 171 13.00 -11.09 8.61
CA LEU A 171 12.02 -10.19 9.23
C LEU A 171 11.96 -10.33 10.75
N ALA A 172 12.15 -11.54 11.27
CA ALA A 172 12.15 -11.81 12.70
C ALA A 172 13.25 -11.07 13.48
N THR A 173 14.32 -10.67 12.82
CA THR A 173 15.48 -9.99 13.44
C THR A 173 15.37 -8.46 13.40
N ILE A 174 14.38 -7.90 12.70
CA ILE A 174 14.19 -6.46 12.61
C ILE A 174 13.48 -5.97 13.88
N LYS A 175 14.19 -5.16 14.68
CA LYS A 175 13.58 -4.53 15.87
C LYS A 175 12.38 -3.68 15.48
N GLY A 176 11.34 -3.73 16.31
CA GLY A 176 10.15 -2.91 16.10
C GLY A 176 9.09 -3.55 15.19
N LEU A 177 9.39 -4.58 14.42
CA LEU A 177 8.38 -5.26 13.63
C LEU A 177 7.41 -6.09 14.51
N PRO A 178 6.12 -6.19 14.14
CA PRO A 178 5.18 -7.09 14.76
C PRO A 178 5.63 -8.56 14.62
N ARG A 179 5.39 -9.38 15.65
CA ARG A 179 5.70 -10.81 15.60
C ARG A 179 4.88 -11.56 14.54
N ASP A 180 3.72 -11.03 14.18
CA ASP A 180 2.81 -11.57 13.16
C ASP A 180 3.08 -11.03 11.75
N MET A 181 4.29 -10.51 11.48
CA MET A 181 4.63 -9.87 10.20
C MET A 181 4.39 -10.81 9.00
N ALA A 182 4.61 -12.10 9.13
CA ALA A 182 4.34 -13.07 8.08
C ALA A 182 2.87 -13.06 7.61
N LYS A 183 1.92 -12.79 8.52
CA LYS A 183 0.49 -12.65 8.20
C LYS A 183 0.18 -11.37 7.42
N ARG A 184 1.11 -10.43 7.39
CA ARG A 184 0.99 -9.15 6.70
C ARG A 184 1.70 -9.14 5.36
N ILE A 185 2.15 -10.30 4.89
CA ILE A 185 2.74 -10.47 3.57
C ILE A 185 1.64 -10.97 2.62
N GLU A 186 1.46 -10.22 1.54
CA GLU A 186 0.57 -10.56 0.43
C GLU A 186 1.39 -10.66 -0.84
N THR A 187 0.91 -11.43 -1.80
CA THR A 187 1.57 -11.58 -3.10
C THR A 187 0.65 -11.12 -4.20
N GLY A 188 1.15 -10.43 -5.20
CA GLY A 188 0.34 -9.97 -6.32
C GLY A 188 1.17 -9.72 -7.57
N ASN A 189 0.60 -10.09 -8.70
CA ASN A 189 1.07 -9.67 -10.01
C ASN A 189 0.35 -8.37 -10.39
N LEU A 190 1.07 -7.24 -10.38
CA LEU A 190 0.47 -5.93 -10.66
C LEU A 190 0.03 -5.77 -12.12
N ASN A 191 0.45 -6.67 -13.02
CA ASN A 191 -0.03 -6.74 -14.40
C ASN A 191 -1.31 -7.59 -14.53
N SER A 192 -1.77 -8.23 -13.42
CA SER A 192 -2.99 -9.03 -13.38
C SER A 192 -4.18 -8.16 -12.96
N PRO A 193 -5.19 -7.96 -13.82
CA PRO A 193 -6.41 -7.24 -13.42
C PRO A 193 -7.12 -7.86 -12.21
N ASN A 194 -7.03 -9.18 -12.05
CA ASN A 194 -7.64 -9.89 -10.92
C ASN A 194 -6.92 -9.55 -9.59
N ASP A 195 -5.58 -9.46 -9.60
CA ASP A 195 -4.80 -9.14 -8.42
C ASP A 195 -5.02 -7.67 -8.03
N ILE A 196 -5.04 -6.76 -9.01
CA ILE A 196 -5.41 -5.35 -8.78
C ILE A 196 -6.83 -5.25 -8.21
N LYS A 197 -7.79 -5.99 -8.75
CA LYS A 197 -9.14 -6.02 -8.21
C LYS A 197 -9.16 -6.50 -6.75
N THR A 198 -8.41 -7.55 -6.43
CA THR A 198 -8.30 -8.06 -5.05
C THR A 198 -7.76 -6.99 -4.10
N ILE A 199 -6.75 -6.23 -4.52
CA ILE A 199 -6.19 -5.13 -3.72
C ILE A 199 -7.23 -4.00 -3.57
N LYS A 200 -7.98 -3.65 -4.63
CA LYS A 200 -9.07 -2.67 -4.55
C LYS A 200 -10.14 -3.10 -3.55
N ASP A 201 -10.59 -4.35 -3.63
CA ASP A 201 -11.59 -4.91 -2.72
C ASP A 201 -11.09 -4.86 -1.27
N GLU A 202 -9.85 -5.21 -1.04
CA GLU A 202 -9.24 -5.12 0.28
C GLU A 202 -9.22 -3.68 0.81
N ILE A 203 -8.83 -2.70 0.00
CA ILE A 203 -8.81 -1.30 0.39
C ILE A 203 -10.24 -0.83 0.72
N ILE A 204 -11.23 -1.23 -0.06
CA ILE A 204 -12.63 -0.80 0.12
C ILE A 204 -13.23 -1.35 1.40
N HIS A 205 -12.95 -2.60 1.77
CA HIS A 205 -13.59 -3.29 2.89
C HIS A 205 -12.83 -3.20 4.24
N ARG A 206 -11.72 -2.50 4.27
CA ARG A 206 -11.03 -2.13 5.52
C ARG A 206 -11.74 -0.95 6.16
#